data_668030e65646ee784ccd83ac9d648e49
#
_entry.id   668030e65646ee784ccd83ac9d648e49
#
_cell.length_a   1.000
_cell.length_b   1.000
_cell.length_c   1.000
_cell.angle_alpha   90.00
_cell.angle_beta   90.00
_cell.angle_gamma   90.00
#
_symmetry.space_group_name_H-M   'P 1'
#
loop_
_entity.id
_entity.type
_entity.pdbx_description
1 polymer ?
#
loop_
_entity_poly.entity_id
_entity_poly.type
_entity_poly.pdbx_seq_one_letter_code
_entity_poly.pdbx_strand_id
1 'polypeptide(L)'
;MFTTRENRRAATIINKAIEQSSNVLNGVVLAQNSVSEKEMTLQDILAEHAGLVIGVSFVIIFVLLLLVYSLSVSRKKQMEALKEAQNANAANIAKTTFLNHMSHDLRTPMNAIVGFTDIAMKRKPDKEVENCLKKIRQSSEYLMTLINDVLDISRIESGKLEYKPVPTDLRDMINTVLSIARGYTESRDLNFYVSREELKTPYVMADELRIREVLLNIISNAVKFTKDGGTISFVAKNCPGNDEHHIIVRYRISDTGIGMSEEFQTRIFDEFSQENDGARTSYKGTGLGMAIAKKYVDLMGGKIEVSSRQGVGSTFTVEIPLRIAEQILTEKEEKLRKDMDLHGLHVLLAEDNDLNAEIAAALLEEQGMIVTRTADGKSALAQFCNTAPGTFDLILMDIMMPEMNGYETTTAIRNLPERPDGKEIPIIAMTANAFAEDVQAALNAGMDDHVAKPVDMSILISAISRFRGRCF
;
A
#
# COMPACT_ATOMS: atom_id res chain seq x y z
N MET A 1 -2.94 30.28 -11.63
CA MET A 1 -2.55 31.16 -12.75
C MET A 1 -1.29 31.89 -12.35
N PHE A 2 -0.12 31.37 -12.63
CA PHE A 2 1.16 31.97 -12.24
C PHE A 2 1.56 32.97 -13.34
N THR A 3 1.48 34.27 -13.04
CA THR A 3 2.08 35.30 -13.90
C THR A 3 3.60 35.25 -13.71
N THR A 4 4.33 34.82 -14.71
CA THR A 4 5.79 34.88 -14.71
C THR A 4 6.27 36.34 -14.54
N ARG A 5 7.49 36.52 -14.02
CA ARG A 5 8.12 37.84 -13.79
C ARG A 5 8.16 38.66 -15.06
N GLU A 6 8.20 38.02 -16.22
CA GLU A 6 8.16 38.66 -17.55
C GLU A 6 6.77 39.23 -17.89
N ASN A 7 5.69 38.54 -17.56
CA ASN A 7 4.32 39.01 -17.77
C ASN A 7 4.01 40.25 -16.90
N ARG A 8 4.59 40.37 -15.71
CA ARG A 8 4.48 41.59 -14.88
C ARG A 8 5.21 42.76 -15.51
N ARG A 9 6.39 42.55 -16.09
CA ARG A 9 7.12 43.62 -16.80
C ARG A 9 6.37 44.08 -18.03
N ALA A 10 5.83 43.19 -18.84
CA ALA A 10 5.00 43.52 -19.98
C ALA A 10 3.74 44.31 -19.57
N ALA A 11 3.04 43.88 -18.53
CA ALA A 11 1.88 44.60 -17.99
C ALA A 11 2.25 45.99 -17.47
N THR A 12 3.42 46.18 -16.86
CA THR A 12 3.90 47.51 -16.40
C THR A 12 4.21 48.42 -17.56
N ILE A 13 4.80 47.90 -18.64
CA ILE A 13 5.10 48.70 -19.86
C ILE A 13 3.80 49.11 -20.55
N ILE A 14 2.83 48.23 -20.67
CA ILE A 14 1.51 48.51 -21.24
C ILE A 14 0.76 49.54 -20.40
N ASN A 15 0.72 49.44 -19.08
CA ASN A 15 0.09 50.40 -18.21
C ASN A 15 0.76 51.79 -18.33
N LYS A 16 2.09 51.84 -18.42
CA LYS A 16 2.82 53.09 -18.60
C LYS A 16 2.55 53.74 -19.96
N ALA A 17 2.41 52.93 -21.01
CA ALA A 17 2.04 53.43 -22.34
C ALA A 17 0.59 53.95 -22.37
N ILE A 18 -0.35 53.25 -21.69
CA ILE A 18 -1.75 53.72 -21.56
C ILE A 18 -1.82 55.02 -20.75
N GLU A 19 -1.06 55.16 -19.66
CA GLU A 19 -1.02 56.36 -18.83
C GLU A 19 -0.42 57.55 -19.59
N GLN A 20 0.64 57.34 -20.36
CA GLN A 20 1.18 58.38 -21.27
C GLN A 20 0.20 58.76 -22.36
N SER A 21 -0.50 57.83 -22.96
CA SER A 21 -1.54 58.05 -23.96
C SER A 21 -2.73 58.84 -23.38
N SER A 22 -3.16 58.53 -22.14
CA SER A 22 -4.21 59.26 -21.42
C SER A 22 -3.81 60.70 -21.11
N ASN A 23 -2.56 60.92 -20.69
CA ASN A 23 -2.05 62.27 -20.41
C ASN A 23 -1.96 63.15 -21.68
N VAL A 24 -1.59 62.56 -22.83
CA VAL A 24 -1.61 63.23 -24.12
C VAL A 24 -3.05 63.57 -24.53
N LEU A 25 -3.99 62.62 -24.37
CA LEU A 25 -5.42 62.85 -24.68
C LEU A 25 -6.01 63.97 -23.80
N ASN A 26 -5.72 63.92 -22.48
CA ASN A 26 -6.14 64.98 -21.55
C ASN A 26 -5.51 66.29 -21.88
N GLY A 27 -4.25 66.32 -22.31
CA GLY A 27 -3.58 67.58 -22.80
C GLY A 27 -4.26 68.11 -24.04
N VAL A 28 -4.66 67.31 -24.98
CA VAL A 28 -5.42 67.66 -26.20
C VAL A 28 -6.80 68.23 -25.84
N VAL A 29 -7.53 67.53 -24.90
CA VAL A 29 -8.87 67.99 -24.45
C VAL A 29 -8.77 69.34 -23.67
N LEU A 30 -7.74 69.49 -22.84
CA LEU A 30 -7.51 70.79 -22.13
C LEU A 30 -7.11 71.94 -23.08
N ALA A 31 -6.30 71.62 -24.10
CA ALA A 31 -5.96 72.62 -25.15
C ALA A 31 -7.21 73.02 -25.97
N GLN A 32 -8.13 72.13 -26.23
CA GLN A 32 -9.40 72.37 -26.92
C GLN A 32 -10.32 73.30 -26.13
N ASN A 33 -10.30 73.29 -24.81
CA ASN A 33 -11.13 74.09 -23.91
C ASN A 33 -10.53 75.44 -23.59
N SER A 34 -9.24 75.73 -23.90
CA SER A 34 -8.56 76.99 -23.62
C SER A 34 -8.42 77.93 -24.80
N VAL A 35 -8.81 77.57 -26.01
CA VAL A 35 -8.75 78.39 -27.18
C VAL A 35 -10.15 78.91 -27.56
N SER A 36 -10.51 80.07 -27.07
CA SER A 36 -11.61 80.91 -27.57
C SER A 36 -11.29 81.36 -29.01
N GLU A 37 -12.25 81.10 -29.94
CA GLU A 37 -12.37 81.79 -31.21
C GLU A 37 -11.54 81.36 -32.45
N LYS A 38 -11.16 80.11 -32.53
CA LYS A 38 -11.12 79.40 -33.83
C LYS A 38 -11.66 78.03 -33.68
N GLU A 39 -12.76 77.66 -34.34
CA GLU A 39 -13.22 76.34 -34.49
C GLU A 39 -12.14 75.53 -35.22
N MET A 40 -11.12 75.03 -34.44
CA MET A 40 -10.21 74.04 -34.95
C MET A 40 -11.01 72.77 -35.10
N THR A 41 -11.15 72.31 -36.31
CA THR A 41 -11.82 70.99 -36.57
C THR A 41 -10.98 69.88 -36.04
N LEU A 42 -11.61 68.75 -35.69
CA LEU A 42 -10.92 67.58 -35.26
C LEU A 42 -9.84 67.15 -36.27
N GLN A 43 -10.00 67.52 -37.54
CA GLN A 43 -9.04 67.30 -38.63
C GLN A 43 -7.78 68.17 -38.49
N ASP A 44 -7.88 69.41 -38.02
CA ASP A 44 -6.72 70.31 -37.82
C ASP A 44 -5.86 69.86 -36.64
N ILE A 45 -6.47 69.38 -35.54
CA ILE A 45 -5.78 68.82 -34.37
C ILE A 45 -5.09 67.52 -34.75
N LEU A 46 -5.77 66.61 -35.50
CA LEU A 46 -5.18 65.35 -36.00
C LEU A 46 -4.05 65.63 -36.99
N ALA A 47 -4.09 66.68 -37.84
CA ALA A 47 -3.04 67.01 -38.75
C ALA A 47 -1.80 67.55 -38.06
N GLU A 48 -1.97 68.41 -37.02
CA GLU A 48 -0.89 69.01 -36.24
C GLU A 48 -0.15 67.92 -35.39
N HIS A 49 -0.87 66.92 -34.92
CA HIS A 49 -0.30 65.84 -34.10
C HIS A 49 -0.18 64.54 -34.87
N ALA A 50 -0.38 64.46 -36.16
CA ALA A 50 -0.39 63.29 -36.96
C ALA A 50 0.87 62.41 -36.77
N GLY A 51 2.04 63.02 -36.69
CA GLY A 51 3.30 62.35 -36.45
C GLY A 51 3.36 61.62 -35.09
N LEU A 52 2.79 62.28 -34.08
CA LEU A 52 2.77 61.70 -32.70
C LEU A 52 1.76 60.53 -32.57
N VAL A 53 0.61 60.70 -33.19
CA VAL A 53 -0.42 59.60 -33.22
C VAL A 53 0.09 58.38 -33.98
N ILE A 54 0.74 58.60 -35.12
CA ILE A 54 1.38 57.53 -35.89
C ILE A 54 2.50 56.85 -35.09
N GLY A 55 3.36 57.61 -34.44
CA GLY A 55 4.46 57.11 -33.61
C GLY A 55 3.96 56.23 -32.43
N VAL A 56 2.94 56.74 -31.71
CA VAL A 56 2.32 56.00 -30.61
C VAL A 56 1.65 54.69 -31.11
N SER A 57 0.97 54.75 -32.27
CA SER A 57 0.35 53.56 -32.89
C SER A 57 1.39 52.52 -33.26
N PHE A 58 2.55 52.94 -33.83
CA PHE A 58 3.63 51.98 -34.12
C PHE A 58 4.21 51.34 -32.86
N VAL A 59 4.39 52.09 -31.78
CA VAL A 59 4.86 51.54 -30.49
C VAL A 59 3.86 50.53 -29.94
N ILE A 60 2.56 50.83 -29.96
CA ILE A 60 1.51 49.92 -29.50
C ILE A 60 1.51 48.65 -30.32
N ILE A 61 1.54 48.74 -31.66
CA ILE A 61 1.60 47.58 -32.55
C ILE A 61 2.85 46.76 -32.28
N PHE A 62 4.01 47.39 -32.10
CA PHE A 62 5.26 46.67 -31.80
C PHE A 62 5.18 45.93 -30.45
N VAL A 63 4.65 46.56 -29.40
CA VAL A 63 4.46 45.93 -28.09
C VAL A 63 3.49 44.76 -28.19
N LEU A 64 2.38 44.90 -28.93
CA LEU A 64 1.43 43.83 -29.16
C LEU A 64 2.07 42.64 -29.89
N LEU A 65 2.89 42.91 -30.92
CA LEU A 65 3.62 41.84 -31.63
C LEU A 65 4.61 41.11 -30.74
N LEU A 66 5.35 41.83 -29.89
CA LEU A 66 6.25 41.25 -28.90
C LEU A 66 5.49 40.37 -27.89
N LEU A 67 4.31 40.84 -27.45
CA LEU A 67 3.47 40.09 -26.51
C LEU A 67 2.92 38.83 -27.14
N VAL A 68 2.44 38.87 -28.38
CA VAL A 68 1.97 37.73 -29.15
C VAL A 68 3.13 36.73 -29.36
N TYR A 69 4.32 37.23 -29.72
CA TYR A 69 5.51 36.39 -29.86
C TYR A 69 5.88 35.70 -28.54
N SER A 70 5.96 36.44 -27.43
CA SER A 70 6.25 35.89 -26.10
C SER A 70 5.23 34.83 -25.67
N LEU A 71 3.92 35.09 -25.88
CA LEU A 71 2.87 34.13 -25.59
C LEU A 71 2.97 32.86 -26.46
N SER A 72 3.30 33.02 -27.74
CA SER A 72 3.44 31.88 -28.65
C SER A 72 4.62 30.99 -28.25
N VAL A 73 5.77 31.58 -27.88
CA VAL A 73 6.95 30.85 -27.38
C VAL A 73 6.65 30.14 -26.06
N SER A 74 5.96 30.83 -25.14
CA SER A 74 5.55 30.23 -23.85
C SER A 74 4.59 29.05 -24.05
N ARG A 75 3.58 29.22 -24.92
CA ARG A 75 2.64 28.11 -25.26
C ARG A 75 3.37 26.93 -25.90
N LYS A 76 4.32 27.18 -26.80
CA LYS A 76 5.09 26.11 -27.43
C LYS A 76 5.88 25.31 -26.40
N LYS A 77 6.58 25.97 -25.46
CA LYS A 77 7.32 25.31 -24.38
C LYS A 77 6.37 24.50 -23.45
N GLN A 78 5.20 25.04 -23.12
CA GLN A 78 4.20 24.32 -22.32
C GLN A 78 3.68 23.08 -23.04
N MET A 79 3.41 23.16 -24.34
CA MET A 79 2.95 22.02 -25.14
C MET A 79 4.01 20.94 -25.28
N GLU A 80 5.29 21.32 -25.46
CA GLU A 80 6.41 20.38 -25.48
C GLU A 80 6.56 19.66 -24.13
N ALA A 81 6.56 20.39 -23.02
CA ALA A 81 6.61 19.81 -21.67
C ALA A 81 5.41 18.89 -21.38
N LEU A 82 4.20 19.28 -21.81
CA LEU A 82 3.00 18.44 -21.66
C LEU A 82 3.13 17.15 -22.48
N LYS A 83 3.64 17.24 -23.70
CA LYS A 83 3.84 16.07 -24.56
C LYS A 83 4.90 15.12 -24.02
N GLU A 84 6.00 15.64 -23.46
CA GLU A 84 7.01 14.82 -22.78
C GLU A 84 6.42 14.13 -21.56
N ALA A 85 5.66 14.84 -20.72
CA ALA A 85 4.98 14.27 -19.57
C ALA A 85 3.97 13.16 -19.97
N GLN A 86 3.20 13.39 -21.05
CA GLN A 86 2.28 12.39 -21.57
C GLN A 86 3.01 11.14 -22.09
N ASN A 87 4.11 11.31 -22.82
CA ASN A 87 4.91 10.20 -23.33
C ASN A 87 5.55 9.40 -22.20
N ALA A 88 6.09 10.09 -21.16
CA ALA A 88 6.65 9.45 -19.97
C ALA A 88 5.57 8.66 -19.21
N ASN A 89 4.38 9.24 -19.05
CA ASN A 89 3.26 8.56 -18.39
C ASN A 89 2.77 7.34 -19.20
N ALA A 90 2.65 7.46 -20.53
CA ALA A 90 2.29 6.33 -21.39
C ALA A 90 3.32 5.20 -21.32
N ALA A 91 4.61 5.52 -21.28
CA ALA A 91 5.69 4.53 -21.12
C ALA A 91 5.61 3.83 -19.75
N ASN A 92 5.34 4.58 -18.66
CA ASN A 92 5.15 4.01 -17.33
C ASN A 92 3.93 3.10 -17.24
N ILE A 93 2.80 3.49 -17.86
CA ILE A 93 1.59 2.64 -17.91
C ILE A 93 1.88 1.36 -18.68
N ALA A 94 2.55 1.44 -19.83
CA ALA A 94 2.92 0.27 -20.64
C ALA A 94 3.87 -0.66 -19.85
N LYS A 95 4.89 -0.11 -19.17
CA LYS A 95 5.82 -0.84 -18.29
C LYS A 95 5.05 -1.59 -17.19
N THR A 96 4.15 -0.91 -16.51
CA THR A 96 3.37 -1.50 -15.39
C THR A 96 2.42 -2.58 -15.89
N THR A 97 1.73 -2.35 -17.01
CA THR A 97 0.83 -3.34 -17.61
C THR A 97 1.60 -4.59 -18.06
N PHE A 98 2.75 -4.41 -18.70
CA PHE A 98 3.64 -5.51 -19.09
C PHE A 98 4.08 -6.32 -17.86
N LEU A 99 4.56 -5.66 -16.81
CA LEU A 99 5.01 -6.33 -15.58
C LEU A 99 3.88 -7.08 -14.88
N ASN A 100 2.66 -6.52 -14.83
CA ASN A 100 1.50 -7.20 -14.25
C ASN A 100 1.15 -8.50 -15.02
N HIS A 101 1.14 -8.46 -16.36
CA HIS A 101 0.91 -9.65 -17.17
C HIS A 101 2.03 -10.68 -16.98
N MET A 102 3.29 -10.23 -17.03
CA MET A 102 4.43 -11.12 -16.81
C MET A 102 4.40 -11.79 -15.43
N SER A 103 3.97 -11.07 -14.39
CA SER A 103 3.84 -11.67 -13.06
C SER A 103 2.79 -12.76 -13.01
N HIS A 104 1.61 -12.52 -13.57
CA HIS A 104 0.57 -13.55 -13.65
C HIS A 104 1.09 -14.78 -14.40
N ASP A 105 1.76 -14.56 -15.54
CA ASP A 105 2.27 -15.64 -16.40
C ASP A 105 3.45 -16.39 -15.77
N LEU A 106 4.22 -15.75 -14.89
CA LEU A 106 5.28 -16.38 -14.11
C LEU A 106 4.74 -17.06 -12.83
N ARG A 107 3.72 -16.50 -12.18
CA ARG A 107 3.14 -17.06 -10.96
C ARG A 107 2.51 -18.43 -11.21
N THR A 108 1.81 -18.61 -12.33
CA THR A 108 1.12 -19.84 -12.68
C THR A 108 2.05 -21.06 -12.75
N PRO A 109 3.14 -21.06 -13.56
CA PRO A 109 4.09 -22.19 -13.61
C PRO A 109 4.85 -22.35 -12.28
N MET A 110 5.11 -21.27 -11.55
CA MET A 110 5.79 -21.34 -10.26
C MET A 110 4.93 -22.02 -9.20
N ASN A 111 3.65 -21.69 -9.11
CA ASN A 111 2.71 -22.36 -8.21
C ASN A 111 2.58 -23.86 -8.57
N ALA A 112 2.61 -24.19 -9.86
CA ALA A 112 2.64 -25.59 -10.29
C ALA A 112 3.92 -26.33 -9.81
N ILE A 113 5.11 -25.69 -9.94
CA ILE A 113 6.36 -26.25 -9.44
C ILE A 113 6.32 -26.47 -7.93
N VAL A 114 5.85 -25.51 -7.15
CA VAL A 114 5.68 -25.63 -5.70
C VAL A 114 4.69 -26.76 -5.38
N GLY A 115 3.52 -26.77 -6.01
CA GLY A 115 2.50 -27.79 -5.80
C GLY A 115 2.98 -29.22 -6.13
N PHE A 116 3.65 -29.42 -7.27
CA PHE A 116 4.23 -30.73 -7.61
C PHE A 116 5.36 -31.13 -6.66
N THR A 117 6.14 -30.17 -6.18
CA THR A 117 7.19 -30.43 -5.18
C THR A 117 6.57 -30.89 -3.87
N ASP A 118 5.48 -30.26 -3.41
CA ASP A 118 4.75 -30.66 -2.21
C ASP A 118 4.11 -32.04 -2.35
N ILE A 119 3.50 -32.35 -3.50
CA ILE A 119 2.97 -33.70 -3.79
C ILE A 119 4.08 -34.74 -3.75
N ALA A 120 5.25 -34.46 -4.32
CA ALA A 120 6.38 -35.36 -4.30
C ALA A 120 6.92 -35.59 -2.87
N MET A 121 6.97 -34.52 -2.05
CA MET A 121 7.37 -34.61 -0.63
C MET A 121 6.40 -35.45 0.21
N LYS A 122 5.08 -35.37 -0.03
CA LYS A 122 4.06 -36.20 0.66
C LYS A 122 4.23 -37.72 0.40
N ARG A 123 4.90 -38.10 -0.70
CA ARG A 123 5.16 -39.52 -1.04
C ARG A 123 6.33 -40.18 -0.27
N LYS A 124 6.86 -39.50 0.76
CA LYS A 124 7.98 -39.97 1.60
C LYS A 124 9.21 -40.38 0.75
N PRO A 125 9.78 -39.45 -0.02
CA PRO A 125 10.98 -39.71 -0.82
C PRO A 125 12.16 -40.08 0.07
N ASP A 126 13.20 -40.68 -0.52
CA ASP A 126 14.45 -40.85 0.21
C ASP A 126 15.07 -39.50 0.58
N LYS A 127 16.05 -39.50 1.51
CA LYS A 127 16.65 -38.26 2.04
C LYS A 127 17.31 -37.40 0.97
N GLU A 128 17.82 -37.99 -0.08
CA GLU A 128 18.49 -37.25 -1.15
C GLU A 128 17.47 -36.54 -2.03
N VAL A 129 16.41 -37.25 -2.42
CA VAL A 129 15.28 -36.68 -3.17
C VAL A 129 14.55 -35.61 -2.33
N GLU A 130 14.33 -35.86 -1.03
CA GLU A 130 13.72 -34.88 -0.10
C GLU A 130 14.54 -33.58 -0.05
N ASN A 131 15.88 -33.69 0.03
CA ASN A 131 16.75 -32.51 0.00
C ASN A 131 16.69 -31.76 -1.33
N CYS A 132 16.58 -32.47 -2.46
CA CYS A 132 16.41 -31.85 -3.77
C CYS A 132 15.06 -31.10 -3.84
N LEU A 133 13.98 -31.71 -3.41
CA LEU A 133 12.65 -31.13 -3.38
C LEU A 133 12.61 -29.87 -2.49
N LYS A 134 13.22 -29.91 -1.30
CA LYS A 134 13.34 -28.75 -0.41
C LYS A 134 14.07 -27.59 -1.11
N LYS A 135 15.15 -27.86 -1.84
CA LYS A 135 15.88 -26.83 -2.60
C LYS A 135 15.05 -26.25 -3.75
N ILE A 136 14.31 -27.09 -4.48
CA ILE A 136 13.42 -26.64 -5.55
C ILE A 136 12.35 -25.74 -4.98
N ARG A 137 11.70 -26.13 -3.88
CA ARG A 137 10.70 -25.33 -3.18
C ARG A 137 11.26 -23.97 -2.76
N GLN A 138 12.40 -23.93 -2.06
CA GLN A 138 13.05 -22.70 -1.61
C GLN A 138 13.40 -21.78 -2.80
N SER A 139 13.87 -22.34 -3.91
CA SER A 139 14.21 -21.57 -5.11
C SER A 139 12.96 -20.97 -5.75
N SER A 140 11.87 -21.72 -5.77
CA SER A 140 10.59 -21.30 -6.31
C SER A 140 9.95 -20.18 -5.46
N GLU A 141 9.94 -20.34 -4.13
CA GLU A 141 9.47 -19.30 -3.19
C GLU A 141 10.29 -18.01 -3.31
N TYR A 142 11.61 -18.15 -3.45
CA TYR A 142 12.50 -17.00 -3.67
C TYR A 142 12.19 -16.27 -4.97
N LEU A 143 11.95 -17.00 -6.07
CA LEU A 143 11.61 -16.40 -7.35
C LEU A 143 10.24 -15.69 -7.30
N MET A 144 9.27 -16.28 -6.59
CA MET A 144 7.97 -15.64 -6.38
C MET A 144 8.09 -14.33 -5.60
N THR A 145 8.93 -14.30 -4.56
CA THR A 145 9.21 -13.07 -3.80
C THR A 145 9.83 -12.01 -4.70
N LEU A 146 10.82 -12.37 -5.53
CA LEU A 146 11.42 -11.44 -6.49
C LEU A 146 10.41 -10.83 -7.46
N ILE A 147 9.53 -11.67 -8.01
CA ILE A 147 8.48 -11.23 -8.94
C ILE A 147 7.55 -10.23 -8.27
N ASN A 148 7.10 -10.53 -7.06
CA ASN A 148 6.20 -9.65 -6.30
C ASN A 148 6.90 -8.33 -5.92
N ASP A 149 8.16 -8.38 -5.47
CA ASP A 149 8.97 -7.20 -5.16
C ASP A 149 9.08 -6.24 -6.36
N VAL A 150 9.38 -6.78 -7.55
CA VAL A 150 9.48 -5.99 -8.79
C VAL A 150 8.13 -5.37 -9.18
N LEU A 151 7.04 -6.10 -8.97
CA LEU A 151 5.70 -5.57 -9.23
C LEU A 151 5.33 -4.43 -8.29
N ASP A 152 5.62 -4.59 -7.00
CA ASP A 152 5.31 -3.56 -6.01
C ASP A 152 6.06 -2.28 -6.33
N ILE A 153 7.35 -2.36 -6.68
CA ILE A 153 8.12 -1.21 -7.17
C ILE A 153 7.45 -0.56 -8.37
N SER A 154 7.08 -1.36 -9.37
CA SER A 154 6.44 -0.85 -10.60
C SER A 154 5.09 -0.17 -10.33
N ARG A 155 4.28 -0.72 -9.40
CA ARG A 155 2.99 -0.14 -8.97
C ARG A 155 3.19 1.18 -8.23
N ILE A 156 4.21 1.27 -7.37
CA ILE A 156 4.56 2.49 -6.67
C ILE A 156 5.03 3.58 -7.66
N GLU A 157 5.98 3.25 -8.55
CA GLU A 157 6.51 4.18 -9.54
C GLU A 157 5.45 4.73 -10.50
N SER A 158 4.47 3.90 -10.86
CA SER A 158 3.36 4.32 -11.71
C SER A 158 2.27 5.11 -10.98
N GLY A 159 2.40 5.32 -9.66
CA GLY A 159 1.39 6.00 -8.83
C GLY A 159 0.07 5.23 -8.73
N LYS A 160 0.05 3.94 -9.11
CA LYS A 160 -1.14 3.09 -9.04
C LYS A 160 -1.34 2.46 -7.66
N LEU A 161 -0.33 2.53 -6.80
CA LEU A 161 -0.47 2.07 -5.42
C LEU A 161 -1.18 3.16 -4.61
N GLU A 162 -2.38 2.87 -4.18
CA GLU A 162 -3.17 3.76 -3.34
C GLU A 162 -2.87 3.48 -1.86
N TYR A 163 -2.66 4.56 -1.09
CA TYR A 163 -2.65 4.51 0.37
C TYR A 163 -4.09 4.41 0.87
N LYS A 164 -4.43 3.33 1.58
CA LYS A 164 -5.80 3.03 2.05
C LYS A 164 -5.85 2.98 3.58
N PRO A 165 -5.87 4.13 4.26
CA PRO A 165 -5.95 4.16 5.71
C PRO A 165 -7.34 3.71 6.17
N VAL A 166 -7.37 2.73 7.07
CA VAL A 166 -8.56 2.23 7.76
C VAL A 166 -8.41 2.42 9.26
N PRO A 167 -9.52 2.47 10.03
CA PRO A 167 -9.43 2.47 11.49
C PRO A 167 -8.69 1.21 11.98
N THR A 168 -7.57 1.40 12.67
CA THR A 168 -6.66 0.33 13.06
C THR A 168 -6.28 0.47 14.53
N ASP A 169 -6.32 -0.63 15.30
CA ASP A 169 -5.68 -0.71 16.60
C ASP A 169 -4.19 -1.08 16.42
N LEU A 170 -3.31 -0.14 16.72
CA LEU A 170 -1.86 -0.34 16.62
C LEU A 170 -1.36 -1.48 17.51
N ARG A 171 -2.03 -1.78 18.62
CA ARG A 171 -1.63 -2.87 19.53
C ARG A 171 -1.84 -4.21 18.86
N ASP A 172 -2.99 -4.42 18.21
CA ASP A 172 -3.32 -5.65 17.51
C ASP A 172 -2.42 -5.84 16.29
N MET A 173 -2.24 -4.78 15.50
CA MET A 173 -1.32 -4.79 14.37
C MET A 173 0.12 -5.16 14.82
N ILE A 174 0.62 -4.53 15.87
CA ILE A 174 1.96 -4.82 16.40
C ILE A 174 2.02 -6.24 16.96
N ASN A 175 0.99 -6.72 17.66
CA ASN A 175 0.94 -8.11 18.14
C ASN A 175 1.09 -9.11 16.99
N THR A 176 0.42 -8.87 15.86
CA THR A 176 0.55 -9.70 14.65
C THR A 176 1.98 -9.71 14.13
N VAL A 177 2.61 -8.52 14.00
CA VAL A 177 4.02 -8.40 13.58
C VAL A 177 4.95 -9.16 14.54
N LEU A 178 4.75 -9.02 15.85
CA LEU A 178 5.58 -9.66 16.87
C LEU A 178 5.41 -11.17 16.90
N SER A 179 4.23 -11.69 16.64
CA SER A 179 3.98 -13.14 16.53
C SER A 179 4.80 -13.72 15.38
N ILE A 180 4.75 -13.10 14.20
CA ILE A 180 5.56 -13.53 13.04
C ILE A 180 7.06 -13.40 13.33
N ALA A 181 7.49 -12.30 13.95
CA ALA A 181 8.88 -12.07 14.32
C ALA A 181 9.42 -13.13 15.28
N ARG A 182 8.62 -13.58 16.26
CA ARG A 182 8.97 -14.67 17.17
C ARG A 182 9.22 -15.98 16.42
N GLY A 183 8.35 -16.33 15.46
CA GLY A 183 8.56 -17.52 14.63
C GLY A 183 9.92 -17.49 13.89
N TYR A 184 10.35 -16.31 13.42
CA TYR A 184 11.67 -16.14 12.80
C TYR A 184 12.82 -16.25 13.80
N THR A 185 12.69 -15.73 15.02
CA THR A 185 13.74 -15.75 16.03
C THR A 185 13.86 -17.07 16.76
N GLU A 186 12.74 -17.79 16.99
CA GLU A 186 12.72 -19.12 17.60
C GLU A 186 13.34 -20.19 16.69
N SER A 187 13.25 -20.05 15.38
CA SER A 187 13.93 -20.94 14.42
C SER A 187 15.46 -20.78 14.45
N ARG A 188 15.96 -19.75 15.11
CA ARG A 188 17.37 -19.40 15.30
C ARG A 188 17.56 -18.98 16.76
N ASP A 189 18.63 -19.37 17.37
CA ASP A 189 18.94 -19.03 18.78
C ASP A 189 19.20 -17.52 18.96
N LEU A 190 18.11 -16.70 18.88
CA LEU A 190 18.16 -15.24 18.96
C LEU A 190 17.30 -14.72 20.12
N ASN A 191 17.84 -13.75 20.85
CA ASN A 191 17.11 -13.04 21.91
C ASN A 191 16.26 -11.94 21.30
N PHE A 192 14.94 -11.95 21.56
CA PHE A 192 14.01 -10.96 21.03
C PHE A 192 13.37 -10.16 22.16
N TYR A 193 13.70 -8.87 22.25
CA TYR A 193 13.17 -7.94 23.24
C TYR A 193 12.16 -6.99 22.65
N VAL A 194 11.03 -6.79 23.34
CA VAL A 194 9.94 -5.95 22.88
C VAL A 194 9.57 -4.93 23.95
N SER A 195 9.48 -3.65 23.57
CA SER A 195 8.91 -2.58 24.39
C SER A 195 7.84 -1.82 23.60
N ARG A 196 6.65 -1.66 24.20
CA ARG A 196 5.51 -0.93 23.64
C ARG A 196 4.76 -0.12 24.71
N GLU A 197 5.41 0.19 25.82
CA GLU A 197 4.78 0.84 26.97
C GLU A 197 4.37 2.29 26.70
N GLU A 198 4.88 2.91 25.64
CA GLU A 198 4.61 4.30 25.28
C GLU A 198 3.50 4.46 24.21
N LEU A 199 2.73 3.41 23.90
CA LEU A 199 1.58 3.50 22.96
C LEU A 199 0.34 4.02 23.71
N LYS A 200 0.26 5.33 23.91
CA LYS A 200 -0.84 5.99 24.64
C LYS A 200 -2.12 6.13 23.81
N THR A 201 -1.99 6.30 22.48
CA THR A 201 -3.11 6.45 21.54
C THR A 201 -3.03 5.30 20.54
N PRO A 202 -3.72 4.18 20.80
CA PRO A 202 -3.58 3.00 19.95
C PRO A 202 -4.46 3.06 18.69
N TYR A 203 -5.55 3.84 18.68
CA TYR A 203 -6.52 3.86 17.57
C TYR A 203 -6.19 4.96 16.58
N VAL A 204 -5.90 4.56 15.34
CA VAL A 204 -5.46 5.45 14.28
C VAL A 204 -6.05 5.05 12.92
N MET A 205 -6.04 5.98 11.98
CA MET A 205 -6.27 5.69 10.57
C MET A 205 -4.94 5.25 9.95
N ALA A 206 -4.80 3.97 9.64
CA ALA A 206 -3.56 3.39 9.13
C ALA A 206 -3.81 2.39 7.99
N ASP A 207 -2.86 2.30 7.07
CA ASP A 207 -2.77 1.16 6.14
C ASP A 207 -1.94 0.07 6.82
N GLU A 208 -2.65 -0.77 7.57
CA GLU A 208 -2.06 -1.84 8.38
C GLU A 208 -1.16 -2.76 7.56
N LEU A 209 -1.60 -3.12 6.34
CA LEU A 209 -0.86 -4.03 5.48
C LEU A 209 0.53 -3.47 5.15
N ARG A 210 0.60 -2.20 4.75
CA ARG A 210 1.86 -1.55 4.35
C ARG A 210 2.79 -1.31 5.54
N ILE A 211 2.25 -0.93 6.68
CA ILE A 211 3.05 -0.80 7.91
C ILE A 211 3.64 -2.16 8.30
N ARG A 212 2.86 -3.22 8.27
CA ARG A 212 3.30 -4.58 8.56
C ARG A 212 4.41 -5.04 7.62
N GLU A 213 4.27 -4.80 6.31
CA GLU A 213 5.30 -5.11 5.31
C GLU A 213 6.61 -4.37 5.59
N VAL A 214 6.57 -3.08 5.92
CA VAL A 214 7.76 -2.30 6.30
C VAL A 214 8.46 -2.92 7.51
N LEU A 215 7.70 -3.19 8.57
CA LEU A 215 8.27 -3.72 9.81
C LEU A 215 8.84 -5.12 9.62
N LEU A 216 8.16 -6.01 8.89
CA LEU A 216 8.63 -7.37 8.62
C LEU A 216 9.86 -7.38 7.72
N ASN A 217 9.97 -6.48 6.75
CA ASN A 217 11.17 -6.35 5.93
C ASN A 217 12.40 -5.98 6.77
N ILE A 218 12.24 -5.08 7.74
CA ILE A 218 13.32 -4.69 8.64
C ILE A 218 13.65 -5.82 9.61
N ILE A 219 12.64 -6.44 10.23
CA ILE A 219 12.82 -7.53 11.21
C ILE A 219 13.47 -8.76 10.55
N SER A 220 13.02 -9.14 9.35
CA SER A 220 13.61 -10.28 8.63
C SER A 220 15.09 -10.06 8.29
N ASN A 221 15.47 -8.82 7.94
CA ASN A 221 16.86 -8.45 7.75
C ASN A 221 17.64 -8.52 9.08
N ALA A 222 17.09 -8.02 10.19
CA ALA A 222 17.71 -8.12 11.50
C ALA A 222 17.96 -9.59 11.88
N VAL A 223 16.96 -10.48 11.70
CA VAL A 223 17.11 -11.93 11.95
C VAL A 223 18.17 -12.55 11.04
N LYS A 224 18.18 -12.19 9.76
CA LYS A 224 19.10 -12.72 8.77
C LYS A 224 20.57 -12.39 9.06
N PHE A 225 20.85 -11.16 9.49
CA PHE A 225 22.21 -10.67 9.66
C PHE A 225 22.72 -10.70 11.09
N THR A 226 21.89 -11.11 12.07
CA THR A 226 22.29 -11.36 13.43
C THR A 226 22.79 -12.79 13.58
N LYS A 227 23.92 -12.99 14.26
CA LYS A 227 24.46 -14.32 14.58
C LYS A 227 23.65 -14.98 15.68
N ASP A 228 23.67 -16.31 15.72
CA ASP A 228 23.05 -17.08 16.80
C ASP A 228 23.62 -16.65 18.17
N GLY A 229 22.75 -16.56 19.18
CA GLY A 229 23.04 -15.94 20.47
C GLY A 229 22.93 -14.41 20.49
N GLY A 230 22.73 -13.76 19.33
CA GLY A 230 22.59 -12.31 19.24
C GLY A 230 21.23 -11.79 19.71
N THR A 231 21.07 -10.48 19.66
CA THR A 231 19.88 -9.78 20.19
C THR A 231 19.22 -8.92 19.12
N ILE A 232 17.90 -8.97 19.07
CA ILE A 232 17.06 -8.06 18.31
C ILE A 232 16.10 -7.37 19.28
N SER A 233 15.94 -6.06 19.17
CA SER A 233 14.99 -5.30 19.97
C SER A 233 14.00 -4.55 19.08
N PHE A 234 12.73 -4.57 19.48
CA PHE A 234 11.65 -3.83 18.87
C PHE A 234 11.03 -2.86 19.88
N VAL A 235 10.96 -1.59 19.53
CA VAL A 235 10.34 -0.54 20.34
C VAL A 235 9.33 0.22 19.51
N ALA A 236 8.11 0.36 20.02
CA ALA A 236 7.07 1.19 19.40
C ALA A 236 6.58 2.23 20.42
N LYS A 237 6.49 3.49 19.97
CA LYS A 237 5.97 4.58 20.79
C LYS A 237 5.26 5.66 19.98
N ASN A 238 4.33 6.36 20.64
CA ASN A 238 3.70 7.55 20.11
C ASN A 238 4.55 8.79 20.42
N CYS A 239 4.71 9.64 19.42
CA CYS A 239 5.28 10.97 19.55
C CYS A 239 4.19 12.00 19.17
N PRO A 240 4.23 13.23 19.71
CA PRO A 240 3.32 14.28 19.29
C PRO A 240 3.37 14.48 17.77
N GLY A 241 2.22 14.63 17.15
CA GLY A 241 2.08 15.03 15.75
C GLY A 241 2.14 16.54 15.56
N ASN A 242 1.83 17.00 14.37
CA ASN A 242 1.83 18.43 14.04
C ASN A 242 0.60 19.16 14.60
N ASP A 243 -0.45 18.44 14.98
CA ASP A 243 -1.69 18.94 15.56
C ASP A 243 -2.32 17.91 16.51
N GLU A 244 -3.47 18.27 17.14
CA GLU A 244 -4.18 17.42 18.11
C GLU A 244 -4.84 16.19 17.49
N HIS A 245 -4.99 16.12 16.16
CA HIS A 245 -5.63 15.02 15.45
C HIS A 245 -4.63 14.03 14.85
N HIS A 246 -3.33 14.32 14.92
CA HIS A 246 -2.27 13.48 14.38
C HIS A 246 -1.25 13.11 15.44
N ILE A 247 -0.74 11.88 15.32
CA ILE A 247 0.40 11.40 16.08
C ILE A 247 1.47 10.91 15.12
N ILE A 248 2.71 10.88 15.58
CA ILE A 248 3.79 10.19 14.89
C ILE A 248 4.04 8.89 15.65
N VAL A 249 3.84 7.76 14.99
CA VAL A 249 4.22 6.47 15.56
C VAL A 249 5.65 6.16 15.11
N ARG A 250 6.52 5.99 16.12
CA ARG A 250 7.93 5.67 15.91
C ARG A 250 8.19 4.22 16.26
N TYR A 251 8.67 3.48 15.27
CA TYR A 251 9.15 2.11 15.41
C TYR A 251 10.67 2.12 15.35
N ARG A 252 11.32 1.47 16.33
CA ARG A 252 12.77 1.29 16.35
C ARG A 252 13.08 -0.19 16.42
N ILE A 253 13.83 -0.68 15.45
CA ILE A 253 14.27 -2.07 15.37
C ILE A 253 15.80 -2.04 15.40
N SER A 254 16.41 -2.67 16.42
CA SER A 254 17.87 -2.72 16.58
C SER A 254 18.33 -4.16 16.65
N ASP A 255 19.44 -4.45 16.03
CA ASP A 255 20.09 -5.76 16.03
C ASP A 255 21.56 -5.65 16.45
N THR A 256 22.12 -6.75 16.94
CA THR A 256 23.55 -6.91 17.25
C THR A 256 24.27 -7.71 16.16
N GLY A 257 23.85 -7.54 14.92
CA GLY A 257 24.37 -8.25 13.76
C GLY A 257 25.71 -7.74 13.25
N ILE A 258 26.01 -8.07 12.01
CA ILE A 258 27.28 -7.69 11.37
C ILE A 258 27.44 -6.18 11.16
N GLY A 259 26.34 -5.41 11.20
CA GLY A 259 26.34 -4.00 10.88
C GLY A 259 26.65 -3.74 9.40
N MET A 260 26.83 -2.46 9.04
CA MET A 260 27.04 -1.98 7.68
C MET A 260 28.11 -0.90 7.62
N SER A 261 28.83 -0.82 6.50
CA SER A 261 29.76 0.27 6.23
C SER A 261 29.03 1.61 6.10
N GLU A 262 29.70 2.73 6.34
CA GLU A 262 29.14 4.07 6.16
C GLU A 262 28.72 4.31 4.71
N GLU A 263 29.50 3.81 3.75
CA GLU A 263 29.18 3.91 2.33
C GLU A 263 27.89 3.16 1.98
N PHE A 264 27.69 1.95 2.50
CA PHE A 264 26.50 1.16 2.21
C PHE A 264 25.24 1.74 2.85
N GLN A 265 25.35 2.37 4.05
CA GLN A 265 24.22 3.03 4.71
C GLN A 265 23.59 4.12 3.83
N THR A 266 24.35 4.79 2.95
CA THR A 266 23.83 5.80 2.04
C THR A 266 23.02 5.20 0.89
N ARG A 267 23.21 3.92 0.58
CA ARG A 267 22.61 3.22 -0.57
C ARG A 267 21.69 2.06 -0.19
N ILE A 268 21.48 1.81 1.11
CA ILE A 268 20.69 0.65 1.56
C ILE A 268 19.23 0.69 1.06
N PHE A 269 18.72 1.89 0.75
CA PHE A 269 17.38 2.10 0.22
C PHE A 269 17.33 2.16 -1.32
N ASP A 270 18.47 2.01 -2.00
CA ASP A 270 18.51 1.92 -3.46
C ASP A 270 18.10 0.52 -3.91
N GLU A 271 17.44 0.45 -5.05
CA GLU A 271 17.00 -0.82 -5.64
C GLU A 271 18.19 -1.71 -5.98
N PHE A 272 18.05 -3.02 -5.69
CA PHE A 272 19.08 -4.04 -5.92
C PHE A 272 20.40 -3.81 -5.15
N SER A 273 20.39 -2.93 -4.15
CA SER A 273 21.57 -2.62 -3.37
C SER A 273 21.91 -3.76 -2.39
N GLN A 274 23.14 -4.23 -2.42
CA GLN A 274 23.69 -5.24 -1.50
C GLN A 274 25.12 -4.89 -1.16
N GLU A 275 25.50 -5.11 0.11
CA GLU A 275 26.89 -4.93 0.54
C GLU A 275 27.70 -6.16 0.11
N ASN A 276 28.63 -5.96 -0.82
CA ASN A 276 29.56 -6.98 -1.28
C ASN A 276 30.77 -7.08 -0.34
N ASP A 277 30.62 -7.77 0.77
CA ASP A 277 31.79 -8.29 1.47
C ASP A 277 32.29 -9.53 0.74
N GLY A 278 33.45 -9.47 0.11
CA GLY A 278 34.08 -10.44 -0.78
C GLY A 278 34.29 -11.86 -0.24
N ALA A 279 33.59 -12.30 0.77
CA ALA A 279 33.58 -13.62 1.36
C ALA A 279 32.14 -14.13 1.53
N ARG A 280 31.70 -15.01 0.64
CA ARG A 280 30.74 -16.10 0.84
C ARG A 280 29.68 -15.86 1.94
N THR A 281 28.87 -14.81 1.89
CA THR A 281 27.66 -14.77 2.72
C THR A 281 26.61 -15.66 2.07
N SER A 282 26.24 -16.74 2.77
CA SER A 282 25.20 -17.73 2.37
C SER A 282 23.79 -17.13 2.22
N TYR A 283 23.64 -15.83 2.43
CA TYR A 283 22.35 -15.16 2.52
C TYR A 283 22.12 -14.22 1.33
N LYS A 284 21.72 -14.77 0.18
CA LYS A 284 21.25 -13.98 -0.96
C LYS A 284 19.88 -13.36 -0.62
N GLY A 285 19.77 -12.03 -0.68
CA GLY A 285 18.50 -11.30 -0.68
C GLY A 285 18.22 -10.72 -2.06
N THR A 286 17.03 -10.18 -2.27
CA THR A 286 16.66 -9.51 -3.52
C THR A 286 17.33 -8.14 -3.67
N GLY A 287 17.65 -7.49 -2.55
CA GLY A 287 18.08 -6.08 -2.50
C GLY A 287 16.94 -5.09 -2.74
N LEU A 288 15.68 -5.57 -2.77
CA LEU A 288 14.49 -4.76 -3.03
C LEU A 288 13.71 -4.43 -1.74
N GLY A 289 13.73 -5.31 -0.73
CA GLY A 289 12.89 -5.15 0.45
C GLY A 289 13.06 -3.82 1.19
N MET A 290 14.30 -3.30 1.30
CA MET A 290 14.54 -2.00 1.95
C MET A 290 14.12 -0.82 1.07
N ALA A 291 14.28 -0.93 -0.25
CA ALA A 291 13.78 0.06 -1.21
C ALA A 291 12.24 0.12 -1.18
N ILE A 292 11.57 -1.04 -1.13
CA ILE A 292 10.10 -1.12 -0.98
C ILE A 292 9.65 -0.52 0.35
N ALA A 293 10.31 -0.88 1.45
CA ALA A 293 10.02 -0.31 2.77
C ALA A 293 10.12 1.23 2.77
N LYS A 294 11.17 1.78 2.16
CA LYS A 294 11.34 3.23 1.99
C LYS A 294 10.22 3.85 1.18
N LYS A 295 9.87 3.27 0.03
CA LYS A 295 8.79 3.76 -0.83
C LYS A 295 7.43 3.74 -0.11
N TYR A 296 7.13 2.70 0.68
CA TYR A 296 5.90 2.64 1.48
C TYR A 296 5.88 3.71 2.57
N VAL A 297 7.00 3.90 3.29
CA VAL A 297 7.10 4.94 4.31
C VAL A 297 6.91 6.33 3.69
N ASP A 298 7.51 6.59 2.52
CA ASP A 298 7.35 7.85 1.78
C ASP A 298 5.90 8.06 1.31
N LEU A 299 5.23 7.00 0.83
CA LEU A 299 3.80 7.03 0.45
C LEU A 299 2.90 7.41 1.64
N MET A 300 3.26 6.97 2.84
CA MET A 300 2.56 7.29 4.08
C MET A 300 2.97 8.66 4.66
N GLY A 301 3.84 9.43 3.98
CA GLY A 301 4.34 10.71 4.46
C GLY A 301 5.28 10.60 5.65
N GLY A 302 5.84 9.42 5.88
CA GLY A 302 6.73 9.10 6.99
C GLY A 302 8.21 9.29 6.67
N LYS A 303 9.05 8.82 7.61
CA LYS A 303 10.50 8.86 7.50
C LYS A 303 11.10 7.54 7.97
N ILE A 304 12.10 7.03 7.24
CA ILE A 304 12.90 5.88 7.65
C ILE A 304 14.37 6.28 7.68
N GLU A 305 15.06 5.93 8.75
CA GLU A 305 16.47 6.21 8.97
C GLU A 305 17.18 4.94 9.42
N VAL A 306 18.48 4.88 9.12
CA VAL A 306 19.36 3.81 9.56
C VAL A 306 20.59 4.40 10.25
N SER A 307 21.02 3.75 11.33
CA SER A 307 22.30 3.98 11.99
C SER A 307 22.95 2.63 12.23
N SER A 308 24.12 2.42 11.68
CA SER A 308 24.80 1.13 11.76
C SER A 308 26.30 1.31 11.97
N ARG A 309 26.91 0.32 12.60
CA ARG A 309 28.36 0.22 12.72
C ARG A 309 28.79 -1.21 12.46
N GLN A 310 29.71 -1.39 11.53
CA GLN A 310 30.24 -2.70 11.16
C GLN A 310 30.80 -3.43 12.38
N GLY A 311 30.40 -4.69 12.56
CA GLY A 311 30.75 -5.54 13.69
C GLY A 311 30.00 -5.26 15.01
N VAL A 312 29.10 -4.26 15.05
CA VAL A 312 28.33 -3.89 16.25
C VAL A 312 26.83 -4.18 16.06
N GLY A 313 26.27 -3.84 14.88
CA GLY A 313 24.86 -4.03 14.56
C GLY A 313 24.24 -2.82 13.87
N SER A 314 22.92 -2.87 13.69
CA SER A 314 22.17 -1.81 13.01
C SER A 314 20.92 -1.41 13.80
N THR A 315 20.51 -0.16 13.63
CA THR A 315 19.25 0.38 14.16
C THR A 315 18.51 1.08 13.06
N PHE A 316 17.29 0.61 12.79
CA PHE A 316 16.35 1.25 11.90
C PHE A 316 15.31 1.99 12.71
N THR A 317 15.01 3.23 12.32
CA THR A 317 13.95 4.04 12.90
C THR A 317 12.96 4.43 11.82
N VAL A 318 11.70 4.05 12.02
CA VAL A 318 10.59 4.37 11.11
C VAL A 318 9.63 5.28 11.85
N GLU A 319 9.29 6.41 11.26
CA GLU A 319 8.32 7.37 11.77
C GLU A 319 7.20 7.52 10.76
N ILE A 320 5.96 7.28 11.19
CA ILE A 320 4.77 7.39 10.34
C ILE A 320 3.80 8.35 11.00
N PRO A 321 3.44 9.47 10.34
CA PRO A 321 2.37 10.35 10.80
C PRO A 321 1.03 9.68 10.54
N LEU A 322 0.24 9.49 11.59
CA LEU A 322 -1.07 8.85 11.52
C LEU A 322 -2.12 9.77 12.13
N ARG A 323 -3.28 9.84 11.50
CA ARG A 323 -4.43 10.52 12.06
C ARG A 323 -5.04 9.67 13.16
N ILE A 324 -5.38 10.27 14.29
CA ILE A 324 -6.10 9.60 15.38
C ILE A 324 -7.49 9.23 14.85
N ALA A 325 -7.88 7.97 15.02
CA ALA A 325 -9.25 7.53 14.75
C ALA A 325 -10.14 7.97 15.91
N GLU A 326 -11.26 8.61 15.61
CA GLU A 326 -12.25 8.94 16.65
C GLU A 326 -12.77 7.63 17.28
N GLN A 327 -12.86 7.63 18.59
CA GLN A 327 -13.10 6.47 19.46
C GLN A 327 -14.47 5.75 19.25
N ILE A 328 -15.23 6.13 18.23
CA ILE A 328 -16.62 5.70 17.99
C ILE A 328 -16.75 4.19 17.68
N LEU A 329 -15.67 3.53 17.26
CA LEU A 329 -15.75 2.11 16.88
C LEU A 329 -15.45 1.12 18.03
N THR A 330 -14.72 1.54 19.06
CA THR A 330 -14.11 0.62 20.01
C THR A 330 -14.98 0.22 21.21
N GLU A 331 -15.77 1.12 21.76
CA GLU A 331 -16.66 0.74 22.87
C GLU A 331 -17.76 -0.24 22.40
N LYS A 332 -18.20 -0.11 21.16
CA LYS A 332 -19.19 -1.01 20.57
C LYS A 332 -18.60 -2.36 20.16
N GLU A 333 -17.37 -2.37 19.64
CA GLU A 333 -16.66 -3.61 19.27
C GLU A 333 -16.07 -4.34 20.48
N GLU A 334 -15.50 -3.65 21.47
CA GLU A 334 -15.04 -4.30 22.72
C GLU A 334 -16.20 -4.84 23.54
N LYS A 335 -17.34 -4.14 23.55
CA LYS A 335 -18.56 -4.64 24.21
C LYS A 335 -19.15 -5.82 23.46
N LEU A 336 -19.13 -5.79 22.11
CA LEU A 336 -19.51 -6.90 21.26
C LEU A 336 -18.57 -8.11 21.42
N ARG A 337 -17.25 -7.91 21.55
CA ARG A 337 -16.26 -8.98 21.80
C ARG A 337 -16.40 -9.61 23.19
N LYS A 338 -16.69 -8.81 24.23
CA LYS A 338 -16.84 -9.31 25.60
C LYS A 338 -18.16 -10.04 25.87
N ASP A 339 -19.21 -9.72 25.11
CA ASP A 339 -20.56 -10.27 25.30
C ASP A 339 -20.89 -11.38 24.27
N MET A 340 -19.92 -11.82 23.43
CA MET A 340 -20.19 -12.83 22.42
C MET A 340 -20.03 -14.21 23.00
N ASP A 341 -21.15 -14.88 23.25
CA ASP A 341 -21.20 -16.28 23.54
C ASP A 341 -21.05 -17.06 22.20
N LEU A 342 -19.89 -17.68 22.00
CA LEU A 342 -19.59 -18.51 20.84
C LEU A 342 -19.95 -19.98 21.10
N HIS A 343 -20.43 -20.28 22.31
CA HIS A 343 -20.71 -21.63 22.76
C HIS A 343 -21.86 -22.22 21.93
N GLY A 344 -21.61 -23.39 21.36
CA GLY A 344 -22.61 -24.12 20.61
C GLY A 344 -22.78 -23.72 19.15
N LEU A 345 -22.01 -22.72 18.64
CA LEU A 345 -22.01 -22.39 17.22
C LEU A 345 -21.47 -23.55 16.38
N HIS A 346 -22.19 -23.94 15.35
CA HIS A 346 -21.81 -24.98 14.42
C HIS A 346 -21.05 -24.41 13.24
N VAL A 347 -19.78 -24.75 13.13
CA VAL A 347 -18.86 -24.29 12.09
C VAL A 347 -18.57 -25.41 11.10
N LEU A 348 -18.80 -25.18 9.82
CA LEU A 348 -18.30 -26.04 8.74
C LEU A 348 -16.91 -25.54 8.32
N LEU A 349 -15.89 -26.33 8.62
CA LEU A 349 -14.49 -26.05 8.32
C LEU A 349 -14.05 -26.84 7.09
N ALA A 350 -13.74 -26.16 5.99
CA ALA A 350 -13.18 -26.74 4.77
C ALA A 350 -11.70 -26.37 4.65
N GLU A 351 -10.83 -27.35 4.81
CA GLU A 351 -9.36 -27.22 4.81
C GLU A 351 -8.73 -28.53 4.35
N ASP A 352 -7.89 -28.48 3.30
CA ASP A 352 -7.28 -29.65 2.68
C ASP A 352 -6.04 -30.18 3.44
N ASN A 353 -5.44 -29.35 4.28
CA ASN A 353 -4.29 -29.74 5.09
C ASN A 353 -4.76 -30.21 6.47
N ASP A 354 -4.58 -31.53 6.75
CA ASP A 354 -5.02 -32.14 8.00
C ASP A 354 -4.49 -31.44 9.25
N LEU A 355 -3.22 -30.96 9.25
CA LEU A 355 -2.62 -30.31 10.39
C LEU A 355 -3.25 -28.91 10.61
N ASN A 356 -3.45 -28.15 9.54
CA ASN A 356 -4.13 -26.86 9.63
C ASN A 356 -5.57 -27.00 10.10
N ALA A 357 -6.28 -28.01 9.57
CA ALA A 357 -7.64 -28.32 9.96
C ALA A 357 -7.73 -28.73 11.44
N GLU A 358 -6.76 -29.52 11.94
CA GLU A 358 -6.70 -29.90 13.35
C GLU A 358 -6.45 -28.71 14.26
N ILE A 359 -5.49 -27.85 13.91
CA ILE A 359 -5.18 -26.64 14.68
C ILE A 359 -6.39 -25.69 14.69
N ALA A 360 -7.00 -25.42 13.53
CA ALA A 360 -8.15 -24.53 13.45
C ALA A 360 -9.35 -25.09 14.23
N ALA A 361 -9.63 -26.39 14.11
CA ALA A 361 -10.71 -27.05 14.87
C ALA A 361 -10.47 -26.97 16.37
N ALA A 362 -9.26 -27.28 16.84
CA ALA A 362 -8.92 -27.23 18.27
C ALA A 362 -9.12 -25.82 18.85
N LEU A 363 -8.69 -24.78 18.12
CA LEU A 363 -8.86 -23.38 18.52
C LEU A 363 -10.34 -22.96 18.60
N LEU A 364 -11.17 -23.42 17.66
CA LEU A 364 -12.61 -23.15 17.65
C LEU A 364 -13.34 -23.90 18.77
N GLU A 365 -13.01 -25.17 18.98
CA GLU A 365 -13.58 -26.04 20.04
C GLU A 365 -13.20 -25.51 21.43
N GLU A 366 -11.99 -24.94 21.61
CA GLU A 366 -11.59 -24.28 22.85
C GLU A 366 -12.50 -23.08 23.21
N GLN A 367 -13.09 -22.42 22.20
CA GLN A 367 -14.10 -21.37 22.38
C GLN A 367 -15.54 -21.91 22.54
N GLY A 368 -15.71 -23.23 22.61
CA GLY A 368 -17.00 -23.87 22.78
C GLY A 368 -17.82 -24.07 21.51
N MET A 369 -17.23 -23.87 20.32
CA MET A 369 -17.90 -24.12 19.04
C MET A 369 -17.90 -25.61 18.69
N ILE A 370 -18.83 -26.02 17.83
CA ILE A 370 -18.93 -27.40 17.31
C ILE A 370 -18.42 -27.37 15.88
N VAL A 371 -17.34 -28.10 15.58
CA VAL A 371 -16.67 -28.07 14.28
C VAL A 371 -16.96 -29.33 13.46
N THR A 372 -17.48 -29.17 12.26
CA THR A 372 -17.57 -30.21 11.24
C THR A 372 -16.49 -29.99 10.19
N ARG A 373 -15.52 -30.92 10.11
CA ARG A 373 -14.37 -30.84 9.20
C ARG A 373 -14.65 -31.49 7.86
N THR A 374 -14.16 -30.86 6.77
CA THR A 374 -14.14 -31.42 5.42
C THR A 374 -12.78 -31.14 4.76
N ALA A 375 -12.32 -32.08 3.93
CA ALA A 375 -10.96 -32.03 3.38
C ALA A 375 -10.85 -31.34 2.02
N ASP A 376 -11.96 -30.91 1.41
CA ASP A 376 -12.02 -30.24 0.10
C ASP A 376 -13.37 -29.54 -0.09
N GLY A 377 -13.46 -28.70 -1.12
CA GLY A 377 -14.67 -27.93 -1.41
C GLY A 377 -15.86 -28.79 -1.82
N LYS A 378 -15.63 -29.92 -2.49
CA LYS A 378 -16.69 -30.84 -2.92
C LYS A 378 -17.34 -31.53 -1.75
N SER A 379 -16.52 -32.02 -0.80
CA SER A 379 -17.02 -32.62 0.45
C SER A 379 -17.70 -31.58 1.35
N ALA A 380 -17.22 -30.32 1.37
CA ALA A 380 -17.88 -29.22 2.07
C ALA A 380 -19.27 -28.94 1.49
N LEU A 381 -19.38 -28.81 0.17
CA LEU A 381 -20.66 -28.64 -0.52
C LEU A 381 -21.61 -29.81 -0.25
N ALA A 382 -21.11 -31.03 -0.36
CA ALA A 382 -21.91 -32.26 -0.07
C ALA A 382 -22.39 -32.28 1.39
N GLN A 383 -21.54 -31.97 2.35
CA GLN A 383 -21.89 -31.90 3.77
C GLN A 383 -22.93 -30.80 4.02
N PHE A 384 -22.78 -29.62 3.41
CA PHE A 384 -23.78 -28.56 3.50
C PHE A 384 -25.13 -28.97 2.92
N CYS A 385 -25.16 -29.65 1.77
CA CYS A 385 -26.41 -30.16 1.14
C CYS A 385 -27.09 -31.25 1.93
N ASN A 386 -26.34 -32.14 2.57
CA ASN A 386 -26.86 -33.35 3.28
C ASN A 386 -27.35 -33.03 4.69
N THR A 387 -27.08 -31.87 5.23
CA THR A 387 -27.57 -31.41 6.54
C THR A 387 -28.86 -30.61 6.42
N ALA A 388 -29.64 -30.55 7.49
CA ALA A 388 -30.84 -29.70 7.50
C ALA A 388 -30.48 -28.20 7.34
N PRO A 389 -31.30 -27.40 6.69
CA PRO A 389 -31.11 -25.92 6.65
C PRO A 389 -30.96 -25.34 8.06
N GLY A 390 -30.01 -24.41 8.26
CA GLY A 390 -29.73 -23.82 9.55
C GLY A 390 -28.92 -24.69 10.51
N THR A 391 -28.35 -25.82 10.05
CA THR A 391 -27.46 -26.65 10.90
C THR A 391 -26.12 -25.97 11.14
N PHE A 392 -25.59 -25.25 10.17
CA PHE A 392 -24.34 -24.49 10.29
C PHE A 392 -24.63 -23.00 10.46
N ASP A 393 -23.92 -22.38 11.39
CA ASP A 393 -23.98 -20.95 11.67
C ASP A 393 -22.92 -20.17 10.90
N LEU A 394 -21.83 -20.85 10.51
CA LEU A 394 -20.66 -20.27 9.86
C LEU A 394 -19.95 -21.29 8.98
N ILE A 395 -19.38 -20.86 7.87
CA ILE A 395 -18.45 -21.65 7.06
C ILE A 395 -17.08 -20.95 7.07
N LEU A 396 -16.04 -21.68 7.47
CA LEU A 396 -14.64 -21.31 7.27
C LEU A 396 -14.12 -22.08 6.06
N MET A 397 -13.75 -21.33 5.01
CA MET A 397 -13.46 -21.88 3.70
C MET A 397 -12.02 -21.59 3.28
N ASP A 398 -11.18 -22.61 3.17
CA ASP A 398 -9.90 -22.45 2.49
C ASP A 398 -10.14 -22.13 1.01
N ILE A 399 -9.37 -21.18 0.50
CA ILE A 399 -9.43 -20.81 -0.92
C ILE A 399 -8.79 -21.88 -1.79
N MET A 400 -7.64 -22.41 -1.36
CA MET A 400 -6.79 -23.28 -2.17
C MET A 400 -6.96 -24.75 -1.78
N MET A 401 -7.99 -25.38 -2.33
CA MET A 401 -8.26 -26.79 -2.11
C MET A 401 -8.25 -27.59 -3.42
N PRO A 402 -7.90 -28.90 -3.40
CA PRO A 402 -7.97 -29.77 -4.56
C PRO A 402 -9.42 -30.05 -4.97
N GLU A 403 -9.62 -30.49 -6.21
CA GLU A 403 -10.89 -30.84 -6.87
C GLU A 403 -11.85 -29.64 -7.06
N MET A 404 -12.19 -28.93 -5.99
CA MET A 404 -13.08 -27.77 -5.99
C MET A 404 -12.53 -26.74 -5.01
N ASN A 405 -12.10 -25.59 -5.53
CA ASN A 405 -11.53 -24.53 -4.71
C ASN A 405 -12.61 -23.76 -3.93
N GLY A 406 -12.18 -22.92 -2.96
CA GLY A 406 -13.11 -22.20 -2.08
C GLY A 406 -14.03 -21.23 -2.82
N TYR A 407 -13.58 -20.61 -3.91
CA TYR A 407 -14.40 -19.71 -4.72
C TYR A 407 -15.53 -20.45 -5.43
N GLU A 408 -15.19 -21.58 -6.05
CA GLU A 408 -16.17 -22.45 -6.74
C GLU A 408 -17.17 -23.00 -5.74
N THR A 409 -16.71 -23.47 -4.58
CA THR A 409 -17.54 -24.00 -3.50
C THR A 409 -18.52 -22.94 -2.98
N THR A 410 -18.02 -21.73 -2.70
CA THR A 410 -18.85 -20.59 -2.25
C THR A 410 -19.92 -20.26 -3.28
N THR A 411 -19.51 -20.12 -4.54
CA THR A 411 -20.44 -19.84 -5.64
C THR A 411 -21.53 -20.91 -5.77
N ALA A 412 -21.15 -22.18 -5.60
CA ALA A 412 -22.10 -23.30 -5.61
C ALA A 412 -23.06 -23.22 -4.41
N ILE A 413 -22.59 -22.98 -3.20
CA ILE A 413 -23.43 -22.84 -1.98
C ILE A 413 -24.43 -21.68 -2.15
N ARG A 414 -23.96 -20.51 -2.63
CA ARG A 414 -24.81 -19.32 -2.84
C ARG A 414 -25.91 -19.52 -3.86
N ASN A 415 -25.70 -20.43 -4.84
CA ASN A 415 -26.62 -20.68 -5.92
C ASN A 415 -27.49 -21.94 -5.74
N LEU A 416 -27.48 -22.61 -4.58
CA LEU A 416 -28.30 -23.77 -4.30
C LEU A 416 -29.81 -23.39 -4.22
N PRO A 417 -30.67 -23.88 -5.15
CA PRO A 417 -32.09 -23.50 -5.13
C PRO A 417 -32.86 -24.04 -3.93
N GLU A 418 -32.44 -25.21 -3.42
CA GLU A 418 -33.12 -25.93 -2.34
C GLU A 418 -32.61 -25.54 -0.94
N ARG A 419 -31.61 -24.65 -0.86
CA ARG A 419 -30.94 -24.22 0.38
C ARG A 419 -30.98 -22.69 0.50
N PRO A 420 -32.10 -22.10 0.96
CA PRO A 420 -32.21 -20.65 1.11
C PRO A 420 -31.17 -20.08 2.09
N ASP A 421 -30.80 -20.84 3.15
CA ASP A 421 -29.74 -20.50 4.10
C ASP A 421 -28.35 -20.39 3.44
N GLY A 422 -28.11 -21.04 2.31
CA GLY A 422 -26.89 -20.89 1.54
C GLY A 422 -26.62 -19.48 1.04
N LYS A 423 -27.65 -18.62 0.93
CA LYS A 423 -27.49 -17.20 0.54
C LYS A 423 -27.08 -16.30 1.70
N GLU A 424 -27.43 -16.68 2.92
CA GLU A 424 -27.32 -15.83 4.12
C GLU A 424 -26.22 -16.27 5.08
N ILE A 425 -25.85 -17.57 5.07
CA ILE A 425 -24.81 -18.09 5.96
C ILE A 425 -23.49 -17.35 5.75
N PRO A 426 -22.84 -16.85 6.81
CA PRO A 426 -21.53 -16.25 6.71
C PRO A 426 -20.50 -17.24 6.18
N ILE A 427 -19.77 -16.86 5.14
CA ILE A 427 -18.65 -17.63 4.60
C ILE A 427 -17.40 -16.76 4.73
N ILE A 428 -16.47 -17.16 5.58
CA ILE A 428 -15.21 -16.49 5.83
C ILE A 428 -14.10 -17.23 5.11
N ALA A 429 -13.39 -16.55 4.22
CA ALA A 429 -12.24 -17.10 3.52
C ALA A 429 -11.06 -17.30 4.48
N MET A 430 -10.38 -18.45 4.39
CA MET A 430 -9.07 -18.66 4.99
C MET A 430 -8.01 -18.54 3.87
N THR A 431 -7.15 -17.51 3.94
CA THR A 431 -6.19 -17.21 2.88
C THR A 431 -4.75 -17.41 3.37
N ALA A 432 -3.88 -17.96 2.52
CA ALA A 432 -2.44 -18.02 2.82
C ALA A 432 -1.79 -16.61 2.83
N ASN A 433 -2.37 -15.66 2.07
CA ASN A 433 -1.91 -14.27 1.98
C ASN A 433 -3.13 -13.35 1.88
N ALA A 434 -3.17 -12.31 2.70
CA ALA A 434 -4.22 -11.29 2.68
C ALA A 434 -3.92 -10.20 1.61
N PHE A 435 -3.58 -10.58 0.37
CA PHE A 435 -3.43 -9.61 -0.70
C PHE A 435 -4.80 -9.07 -1.13
N ALA A 436 -4.86 -7.78 -1.47
CA ALA A 436 -6.09 -7.11 -1.86
C ALA A 436 -6.80 -7.80 -3.06
N GLU A 437 -6.05 -8.46 -3.94
CA GLU A 437 -6.57 -9.19 -5.08
C GLU A 437 -7.31 -10.48 -4.66
N ASP A 438 -6.76 -11.23 -3.69
CA ASP A 438 -7.36 -12.46 -3.16
C ASP A 438 -8.62 -12.13 -2.34
N VAL A 439 -8.58 -11.04 -1.58
CA VAL A 439 -9.74 -10.52 -0.83
C VAL A 439 -10.86 -10.11 -1.79
N GLN A 440 -10.54 -9.38 -2.86
CA GLN A 440 -11.55 -8.96 -3.84
C GLN A 440 -12.12 -10.17 -4.61
N ALA A 441 -11.30 -11.17 -4.92
CA ALA A 441 -11.76 -12.40 -5.54
C ALA A 441 -12.71 -13.18 -4.62
N ALA A 442 -12.41 -13.26 -3.31
CA ALA A 442 -13.26 -13.89 -2.31
C ALA A 442 -14.64 -13.19 -2.21
N LEU A 443 -14.65 -11.86 -2.12
CA LEU A 443 -15.87 -11.07 -2.11
C LEU A 443 -16.69 -11.24 -3.40
N ASN A 444 -16.03 -11.25 -4.56
CA ASN A 444 -16.70 -11.46 -5.86
C ASN A 444 -17.29 -12.87 -5.99
N ALA A 445 -16.71 -13.89 -5.34
CA ALA A 445 -17.27 -15.24 -5.28
C ALA A 445 -18.46 -15.37 -4.33
N GLY A 446 -18.74 -14.33 -3.53
CA GLY A 446 -19.84 -14.31 -2.56
C GLY A 446 -19.43 -14.67 -1.12
N MET A 447 -18.14 -14.66 -0.80
CA MET A 447 -17.66 -14.73 0.59
C MET A 447 -17.90 -13.40 1.30
N ASP A 448 -18.11 -13.43 2.62
CA ASP A 448 -18.49 -12.25 3.38
C ASP A 448 -17.29 -11.56 4.05
N ASP A 449 -16.24 -12.32 4.37
CA ASP A 449 -15.02 -11.80 5.01
C ASP A 449 -13.83 -12.74 4.76
N HIS A 450 -12.65 -12.39 5.28
CA HIS A 450 -11.45 -13.21 5.17
C HIS A 450 -10.60 -13.18 6.44
N VAL A 451 -9.85 -14.25 6.67
CA VAL A 451 -8.87 -14.41 7.75
C VAL A 451 -7.60 -15.02 7.18
N ALA A 452 -6.44 -14.46 7.51
CA ALA A 452 -5.16 -14.99 7.09
C ALA A 452 -4.81 -16.27 7.88
N LYS A 453 -4.18 -17.23 7.22
CA LYS A 453 -3.57 -18.41 7.85
C LYS A 453 -2.14 -18.09 8.36
N PRO A 454 -1.74 -18.56 9.56
CA PRO A 454 -2.52 -19.40 10.49
C PRO A 454 -3.65 -18.58 11.13
N VAL A 455 -4.78 -19.25 11.39
CA VAL A 455 -5.99 -18.61 11.93
C VAL A 455 -5.71 -18.03 13.31
N ASP A 456 -5.81 -16.70 13.40
CA ASP A 456 -5.79 -15.96 14.69
C ASP A 456 -7.21 -15.83 15.22
N MET A 457 -7.44 -16.37 16.44
CA MET A 457 -8.76 -16.38 17.05
C MET A 457 -9.32 -14.99 17.32
N SER A 458 -8.48 -14.00 17.62
CA SER A 458 -8.94 -12.63 17.86
C SER A 458 -9.49 -12.00 16.58
N ILE A 459 -8.83 -12.24 15.45
CA ILE A 459 -9.25 -11.78 14.13
C ILE A 459 -10.53 -12.52 13.70
N LEU A 460 -10.57 -13.85 13.89
CA LEU A 460 -11.73 -14.65 13.53
C LEU A 460 -12.97 -14.27 14.36
N ILE A 461 -12.85 -14.09 15.68
CA ILE A 461 -13.94 -13.60 16.54
C ILE A 461 -14.42 -12.23 16.08
N SER A 462 -13.49 -11.35 15.72
CA SER A 462 -13.83 -10.03 15.16
C SER A 462 -14.60 -10.14 13.84
N ALA A 463 -14.19 -11.05 12.95
CA ALA A 463 -14.90 -11.33 11.70
C ALA A 463 -16.31 -11.87 11.96
N ILE A 464 -16.45 -12.88 12.83
CA ILE A 464 -17.74 -13.47 13.22
C ILE A 464 -18.68 -12.42 13.83
N SER A 465 -18.14 -11.52 14.67
CA SER A 465 -18.94 -10.49 15.36
C SER A 465 -19.68 -9.54 14.39
N ARG A 466 -19.17 -9.37 13.17
CA ARG A 466 -19.79 -8.52 12.14
C ARG A 466 -21.10 -9.13 11.59
N PHE A 467 -21.29 -10.43 11.75
CA PHE A 467 -22.45 -11.16 11.21
C PHE A 467 -23.50 -11.51 12.25
N ARG A 468 -23.35 -11.05 13.52
CA ARG A 468 -24.26 -11.34 14.63
C ARG A 468 -25.75 -11.04 14.37
N GLY A 469 -26.06 -10.18 13.42
CA GLY A 469 -27.45 -9.86 13.05
C GLY A 469 -28.06 -10.74 11.96
N ARG A 470 -27.30 -11.67 11.38
CA ARG A 470 -27.77 -12.55 10.30
C ARG A 470 -28.03 -13.99 10.73
N CYS A 471 -27.41 -14.44 11.83
CA CYS A 471 -27.39 -15.86 12.22
C CYS A 471 -27.80 -16.15 13.68
N PHE A 472 -28.12 -15.13 14.51
CA PHE A 472 -28.43 -15.32 15.94
C PHE A 472 -29.69 -14.57 16.35
#